data_3a10675e99ca57662a1a58473fd6ed3e
#
_entry.id   3a10675e99ca57662a1a58473fd6ed3e
#
_cell.length_a   1.000
_cell.length_b   1.000
_cell.length_c   1.000
_cell.angle_alpha   90.00
_cell.angle_beta   90.00
_cell.angle_gamma   90.00
#
_symmetry.space_group_name_H-M   'P 1'
#
loop_
_entity.id
_entity.type
_entity.pdbx_description
1 polymer ?
#
loop_
_entity_poly.entity_id
_entity_poly.type
_entity_poly.pdbx_seq_one_letter_code
_entity_poly.pdbx_strand_id
1 'polypeptide(L)'
;LHKAIRRQRQMCIRDSRNSRGNTNLEQEIDKAAASPLDDSNVMYTLHFYAGTHKDDLRNRLETCVQNGLPVFVSEFGMCDASGNGANDFVSTTKWLDLLNKYQISFCCWNLANKDESSSVFKASSTALSDWTDDDFNESGRWIRDYFRGMPQK
;
A
#
# COMPACT_ATOMS: atom_id res chain seq x y z
N LEU A 1 -9.17 -3.11 -25.81
CA LEU A 1 -8.32 -2.25 -24.94
C LEU A 1 -9.15 -1.37 -24.01
N HIS A 2 -10.20 -0.65 -24.54
CA HIS A 2 -11.02 0.26 -23.75
C HIS A 2 -11.89 -0.40 -22.65
N LYS A 3 -12.29 -1.66 -22.80
CA LYS A 3 -13.08 -2.39 -21.80
C LYS A 3 -12.24 -2.80 -20.58
N ALA A 4 -11.00 -3.20 -20.79
CA ALA A 4 -10.08 -3.56 -19.68
C ALA A 4 -9.72 -2.34 -18.84
N ILE A 5 -9.44 -1.19 -19.47
CA ILE A 5 -9.14 0.08 -18.79
C ILE A 5 -10.33 0.58 -17.95
N ARG A 6 -11.57 0.41 -18.43
CA ARG A 6 -12.78 0.77 -17.65
C ARG A 6 -12.97 -0.13 -16.42
N ARG A 7 -12.67 -1.43 -16.50
CA ARG A 7 -12.76 -2.37 -15.37
C ARG A 7 -11.69 -2.05 -14.32
N GLN A 8 -10.47 -1.78 -14.73
CA GLN A 8 -9.39 -1.33 -13.84
C GLN A 8 -9.76 -0.03 -13.11
N ARG A 9 -10.34 0.96 -13.78
CA ARG A 9 -10.83 2.20 -13.15
C ARG A 9 -11.97 1.94 -12.16
N GLN A 10 -12.86 0.99 -12.41
CA GLN A 10 -13.95 0.66 -11.48
C GLN A 10 -13.42 -0.03 -10.21
N MET A 11 -12.38 -0.85 -10.30
CA MET A 11 -11.75 -1.49 -9.14
C MET A 11 -11.00 -0.45 -8.28
N CYS A 12 -10.18 0.41 -8.87
CA CYS A 12 -9.51 1.51 -8.17
C CYS A 12 -10.51 2.49 -7.51
N ILE A 13 -11.66 2.76 -8.14
CA ILE A 13 -12.70 3.65 -7.59
C ILE A 13 -13.44 3.00 -6.42
N ARG A 14 -13.60 1.68 -6.38
CA ARG A 14 -14.22 0.99 -5.24
C ARG A 14 -13.32 1.05 -4.01
N ASP A 15 -12.02 0.85 -4.15
CA ASP A 15 -11.07 0.93 -3.05
C ASP A 15 -10.92 2.36 -2.52
N SER A 16 -10.83 3.36 -3.40
CA SER A 16 -10.68 4.76 -2.99
C SER A 16 -11.92 5.35 -2.28
N ARG A 17 -13.09 4.76 -2.40
CA ARG A 17 -14.27 5.18 -1.62
C ARG A 17 -14.24 4.74 -0.15
N ASN A 18 -13.43 3.76 0.19
CA ASN A 18 -13.33 3.23 1.56
C ASN A 18 -12.20 3.85 2.40
N SER A 19 -11.37 4.72 1.84
CA SER A 19 -10.32 5.45 2.57
C SER A 19 -10.86 6.46 3.61
N ARG A 20 -12.17 6.57 3.80
CA ARG A 20 -12.81 7.40 4.82
C ARG A 20 -13.18 6.61 6.08
N GLY A 21 -12.21 5.93 6.70
CA GLY A 21 -12.38 5.40 8.06
C GLY A 21 -13.52 4.39 8.26
N ASN A 22 -13.95 3.69 7.22
CA ASN A 22 -15.01 2.71 7.32
C ASN A 22 -14.42 1.31 7.45
N THR A 23 -14.85 0.59 8.47
CA THR A 23 -14.49 -0.79 8.83
C THR A 23 -14.74 -1.84 7.74
N ASN A 24 -15.18 -1.44 6.56
CA ASN A 24 -15.60 -2.32 5.46
C ASN A 24 -14.45 -2.77 4.53
N LEU A 25 -13.27 -2.15 4.58
CA LEU A 25 -12.09 -2.60 3.79
C LEU A 25 -11.71 -4.05 4.11
N GLU A 26 -11.86 -4.42 5.37
CA GLU A 26 -11.57 -5.77 5.85
C GLU A 26 -12.50 -6.83 5.24
N GLN A 27 -13.72 -6.47 4.87
CA GLN A 27 -14.70 -7.39 4.29
C GLN A 27 -14.58 -7.52 2.77
N GLU A 28 -13.92 -6.59 2.09
CA GLU A 28 -13.88 -6.56 0.61
C GLU A 28 -12.88 -7.55 0.02
N ILE A 29 -11.75 -7.78 0.67
CA ILE A 29 -10.79 -8.78 0.20
C ILE A 29 -11.38 -10.20 0.29
N ASP A 30 -12.13 -10.50 1.36
CA ASP A 30 -12.79 -11.79 1.53
C ASP A 30 -13.90 -12.00 0.48
N LYS A 31 -14.64 -10.93 0.15
CA LYS A 31 -15.67 -10.96 -0.92
C LYS A 31 -15.05 -11.17 -2.30
N ALA A 32 -13.93 -10.51 -2.57
CA ALA A 32 -13.19 -10.70 -3.82
C ALA A 32 -12.69 -12.13 -3.96
N ALA A 33 -12.18 -12.71 -2.86
CA ALA A 33 -11.71 -14.10 -2.83
C ALA A 33 -12.87 -15.12 -2.95
N ALA A 34 -14.04 -14.82 -2.37
CA ALA A 34 -15.21 -15.69 -2.44
C ALA A 34 -15.89 -15.68 -3.82
N SER A 35 -15.75 -14.60 -4.59
CA SER A 35 -16.34 -14.46 -5.93
C SER A 35 -15.40 -13.70 -6.86
N PRO A 36 -14.27 -14.29 -7.24
CA PRO A 36 -13.32 -13.65 -8.14
C PRO A 36 -13.95 -13.47 -9.54
N LEU A 37 -13.46 -12.47 -10.25
CA LEU A 37 -13.83 -12.26 -11.65
C LEU A 37 -13.29 -13.42 -12.50
N ASP A 38 -14.11 -13.91 -13.40
CA ASP A 38 -13.70 -14.92 -14.40
C ASP A 38 -12.90 -14.23 -15.53
N ASP A 39 -11.70 -13.78 -15.19
CA ASP A 39 -10.77 -13.12 -16.10
C ASP A 39 -9.34 -13.29 -15.60
N SER A 40 -8.50 -13.96 -16.36
CA SER A 40 -7.10 -14.23 -15.98
C SER A 40 -6.18 -13.00 -16.04
N ASN A 41 -6.65 -11.87 -16.59
CA ASN A 41 -5.88 -10.64 -16.71
C ASN A 41 -6.36 -9.55 -15.75
N VAL A 42 -6.68 -9.95 -14.51
CA VAL A 42 -7.16 -9.07 -13.44
C VAL A 42 -6.32 -9.26 -12.19
N MET A 43 -5.95 -8.17 -11.53
CA MET A 43 -5.39 -8.15 -10.18
C MET A 43 -6.30 -7.32 -9.27
N TYR A 44 -6.37 -7.73 -8.00
CA TYR A 44 -7.14 -7.03 -6.97
C TYR A 44 -6.23 -6.06 -6.23
N THR A 45 -6.66 -4.81 -6.10
CA THR A 45 -5.90 -3.77 -5.42
C THR A 45 -6.20 -3.78 -3.93
N LEU A 46 -5.15 -3.83 -3.12
CA LEU A 46 -5.23 -3.62 -1.67
C LEU A 46 -4.53 -2.31 -1.30
N HIS A 47 -5.16 -1.52 -0.41
CA HIS A 47 -4.53 -0.40 0.27
C HIS A 47 -4.44 -0.67 1.77
N PHE A 48 -3.33 -0.35 2.41
CA PHE A 48 -3.21 -0.43 3.85
C PHE A 48 -2.36 0.70 4.43
N TYR A 49 -2.58 0.99 5.70
CA TYR A 49 -1.75 1.88 6.50
C TYR A 49 -1.32 1.14 7.75
N ALA A 50 -0.02 0.97 7.94
CA ALA A 50 0.54 0.08 8.96
C ALA A 50 0.24 0.53 10.39
N GLY A 51 0.01 1.82 10.60
CA GLY A 51 -0.46 2.38 11.87
C GLY A 51 -1.85 1.88 12.25
N THR A 52 -2.73 1.68 11.29
CA THR A 52 -4.14 1.27 11.48
C THR A 52 -4.35 -0.22 11.26
N HIS A 53 -3.89 -0.75 10.12
CA HIS A 53 -4.16 -2.11 9.67
C HIS A 53 -3.11 -3.08 10.21
N LYS A 54 -3.54 -4.01 11.06
CA LYS A 54 -2.67 -4.93 11.82
C LYS A 54 -2.80 -6.38 11.35
N ASP A 55 -2.58 -7.31 12.29
CA ASP A 55 -2.53 -8.74 11.99
C ASP A 55 -3.83 -9.27 11.38
N ASP A 56 -5.00 -8.73 11.73
CA ASP A 56 -6.28 -9.19 11.18
C ASP A 56 -6.31 -9.06 9.65
N LEU A 57 -5.95 -7.88 9.11
CA LEU A 57 -5.93 -7.68 7.66
C LEU A 57 -4.77 -8.44 6.99
N ARG A 58 -3.60 -8.55 7.66
CA ARG A 58 -2.48 -9.37 7.16
C ARG A 58 -2.87 -10.84 7.01
N ASN A 59 -3.51 -11.42 8.02
CA ASN A 59 -3.95 -12.82 8.01
C ASN A 59 -4.99 -13.08 6.90
N ARG A 60 -5.89 -12.14 6.68
CA ARG A 60 -6.88 -12.22 5.59
C ARG A 60 -6.22 -12.15 4.22
N LEU A 61 -5.32 -11.19 4.02
CA LEU A 61 -4.54 -11.10 2.78
C LEU A 61 -3.81 -12.42 2.53
N GLU A 62 -3.11 -12.95 3.53
CA GLU A 62 -2.38 -14.20 3.42
C GLU A 62 -3.28 -15.35 2.99
N THR A 63 -4.45 -15.50 3.63
CA THR A 63 -5.43 -16.52 3.27
C THR A 63 -5.93 -16.37 1.84
N CYS A 64 -6.26 -15.14 1.41
CA CYS A 64 -6.75 -14.88 0.05
C CYS A 64 -5.69 -15.21 -1.01
N VAL A 65 -4.45 -14.84 -0.77
CA VAL A 65 -3.34 -15.09 -1.69
C VAL A 65 -2.99 -16.59 -1.75
N GLN A 66 -3.03 -17.29 -0.62
CA GLN A 66 -2.86 -18.76 -0.58
C GLN A 66 -3.94 -19.48 -1.38
N ASN A 67 -5.14 -18.92 -1.45
CA ASN A 67 -6.24 -19.42 -2.28
C ASN A 67 -6.18 -18.95 -3.75
N GLY A 68 -5.09 -18.30 -4.16
CA GLY A 68 -4.82 -17.94 -5.55
C GLY A 68 -5.35 -16.58 -5.98
N LEU A 69 -5.82 -15.71 -5.05
CA LEU A 69 -6.26 -14.36 -5.41
C LEU A 69 -5.03 -13.51 -5.84
N PRO A 70 -4.99 -13.00 -7.09
CA PRO A 70 -3.89 -12.14 -7.54
C PRO A 70 -4.05 -10.73 -6.96
N VAL A 71 -3.14 -10.32 -6.07
CA VAL A 71 -3.19 -9.03 -5.37
C VAL A 71 -2.02 -8.14 -5.77
N PHE A 72 -2.29 -6.83 -5.88
CA PHE A 72 -1.31 -5.77 -6.01
C PHE A 72 -1.60 -4.69 -4.96
N VAL A 73 -0.59 -4.29 -4.20
CA VAL A 73 -0.72 -3.19 -3.23
C VAL A 73 -0.36 -1.89 -3.94
N SER A 74 -1.37 -1.17 -4.43
CA SER A 74 -1.15 0.08 -5.15
C SER A 74 -0.94 1.28 -4.24
N GLU A 75 -1.20 1.12 -2.93
CA GLU A 75 -0.98 2.16 -1.93
C GLU A 75 -0.73 1.55 -0.56
N PHE A 76 0.36 1.94 0.10
CA PHE A 76 0.51 1.73 1.54
C PHE A 76 1.20 2.89 2.22
N GLY A 77 0.82 3.16 3.47
CA GLY A 77 1.46 4.14 4.36
C GLY A 77 1.95 3.48 5.65
N MET A 78 2.89 4.14 6.32
CA MET A 78 3.48 3.66 7.59
C MET A 78 2.72 4.20 8.81
N CYS A 79 2.07 5.34 8.67
CA CYS A 79 1.26 6.01 9.68
C CYS A 79 -0.16 5.42 9.75
N ASP A 80 -1.10 6.15 10.35
CA ASP A 80 -2.51 5.74 10.35
C ASP A 80 -3.22 6.05 9.02
N ALA A 81 -4.46 5.53 8.87
CA ALA A 81 -5.22 5.61 7.63
C ALA A 81 -5.68 7.04 7.25
N SER A 82 -5.44 8.03 8.10
CA SER A 82 -5.65 9.44 7.77
C SER A 82 -4.52 10.03 6.91
N GLY A 83 -3.40 9.31 6.79
CA GLY A 83 -2.17 9.80 6.19
C GLY A 83 -1.26 10.54 7.19
N ASN A 84 -1.69 10.67 8.44
CA ASN A 84 -1.00 11.35 9.53
C ASN A 84 -0.76 10.43 10.74
N GLY A 85 -0.28 11.00 11.85
CA GLY A 85 0.05 10.26 13.05
C GLY A 85 1.46 9.66 13.03
N ALA A 86 1.78 8.87 14.04
CA ALA A 86 3.08 8.24 14.17
C ALA A 86 3.26 7.10 13.13
N ASN A 87 4.47 7.00 12.59
CA ASN A 87 4.83 5.88 11.72
C ASN A 87 5.06 4.61 12.56
N ASP A 88 4.42 3.51 12.20
CA ASP A 88 4.62 2.20 12.81
C ASP A 88 5.53 1.34 11.93
N PHE A 89 6.83 1.50 12.09
CA PHE A 89 7.83 0.76 11.30
C PHE A 89 7.86 -0.73 11.62
N VAL A 90 7.50 -1.13 12.84
CA VAL A 90 7.42 -2.55 13.21
C VAL A 90 6.28 -3.23 12.45
N SER A 91 5.11 -2.61 12.42
CA SER A 91 3.98 -3.12 11.64
C SER A 91 4.25 -3.04 10.14
N THR A 92 4.93 -1.99 9.67
CA THR A 92 5.34 -1.86 8.26
C THR A 92 6.26 -3.00 7.83
N THR A 93 7.27 -3.33 8.64
CA THR A 93 8.18 -4.46 8.36
C THR A 93 7.39 -5.76 8.22
N LYS A 94 6.47 -6.05 9.15
CA LYS A 94 5.62 -7.26 9.06
C LYS A 94 4.78 -7.30 7.78
N TRP A 95 4.28 -6.15 7.33
CA TRP A 95 3.57 -6.04 6.06
C TRP A 95 4.47 -6.35 4.88
N LEU A 96 5.64 -5.72 4.80
CA LEU A 96 6.56 -5.90 3.68
C LEU A 96 7.14 -7.32 3.65
N ASP A 97 7.39 -7.94 4.80
CA ASP A 97 7.80 -9.35 4.90
C ASP A 97 6.72 -10.28 4.30
N LEU A 98 5.44 -10.02 4.61
CA LEU A 98 4.33 -10.78 4.04
C LEU A 98 4.24 -10.58 2.52
N LEU A 99 4.34 -9.34 2.04
CA LEU A 99 4.30 -9.04 0.61
C LEU A 99 5.46 -9.71 -0.13
N ASN A 100 6.67 -9.66 0.42
CA ASN A 100 7.85 -10.33 -0.15
C ASN A 100 7.71 -11.84 -0.15
N LYS A 101 7.19 -12.45 0.92
CA LYS A 101 6.95 -13.88 1.03
C LYS A 101 6.09 -14.40 -0.13
N TYR A 102 5.06 -13.64 -0.51
CA TYR A 102 4.13 -14.01 -1.58
C TYR A 102 4.40 -13.31 -2.90
N GLN A 103 5.51 -12.59 -3.03
CA GLN A 103 5.92 -11.84 -4.23
C GLN A 103 4.86 -10.85 -4.71
N ILE A 104 4.15 -10.21 -3.78
CA ILE A 104 3.15 -9.19 -4.06
C ILE A 104 3.85 -7.86 -4.30
N SER A 105 3.66 -7.27 -5.47
CA SER A 105 4.19 -5.95 -5.79
C SER A 105 3.45 -4.86 -5.03
N PHE A 106 4.17 -3.78 -4.67
CA PHE A 106 3.60 -2.70 -3.87
C PHE A 106 4.17 -1.33 -4.21
N CYS A 107 3.39 -0.28 -3.91
CA CYS A 107 3.76 1.12 -4.03
C CYS A 107 3.60 1.83 -2.69
N CYS A 108 4.62 2.58 -2.27
CA CYS A 108 4.53 3.42 -1.07
C CYS A 108 3.74 4.70 -1.36
N TRP A 109 2.85 5.07 -0.49
CA TRP A 109 2.15 6.35 -0.48
C TRP A 109 2.83 7.30 0.51
N ASN A 110 3.31 8.51 0.09
CA ASN A 110 3.26 9.02 -1.28
C ASN A 110 4.54 9.79 -1.61
N LEU A 111 4.94 9.82 -2.87
CA LEU A 111 6.06 10.61 -3.37
C LEU A 111 5.64 12.09 -3.52
N ALA A 112 5.45 12.75 -2.40
CA ALA A 112 5.02 14.15 -2.31
C ALA A 112 5.74 14.87 -1.17
N ASN A 113 5.60 16.20 -1.13
CA ASN A 113 6.08 17.08 -0.06
C ASN A 113 4.91 17.77 0.67
N LYS A 114 3.82 17.06 0.89
CA LYS A 114 2.70 17.54 1.70
C LYS A 114 3.07 17.54 3.18
N ASP A 115 2.40 18.35 3.96
CA ASP A 115 2.48 18.33 5.43
C ASP A 115 1.66 17.17 6.01
N GLU A 116 2.12 15.95 5.71
CA GLU A 116 1.52 14.68 6.12
C GLU A 116 2.63 13.69 6.50
N SER A 117 2.39 12.85 7.50
CA SER A 117 3.35 11.81 7.92
C SER A 117 3.61 10.77 6.83
N SER A 118 2.65 10.56 5.93
CA SER A 118 2.76 9.66 4.77
C SER A 118 3.64 10.21 3.65
N SER A 119 3.91 11.53 3.62
CA SER A 119 4.74 12.13 2.57
C SER A 119 6.19 11.69 2.67
N VAL A 120 6.80 11.36 1.54
CA VAL A 120 8.22 10.99 1.47
C VAL A 120 9.12 12.19 1.75
N PHE A 121 8.75 13.36 1.25
CA PHE A 121 9.51 14.59 1.43
C PHE A 121 8.88 15.52 2.47
N LYS A 122 9.70 16.30 3.14
CA LYS A 122 9.24 17.38 4.02
C LYS A 122 8.51 18.45 3.19
N ALA A 123 7.48 19.07 3.79
CA ALA A 123 6.75 20.17 3.15
C ALA A 123 7.64 21.35 2.80
N SER A 124 8.77 21.52 3.50
CA SER A 124 9.76 22.56 3.23
C SER A 124 10.72 22.24 2.07
N SER A 125 10.76 20.99 1.60
CA SER A 125 11.65 20.62 0.49
C SER A 125 11.12 21.17 -0.84
N THR A 126 11.99 21.85 -1.58
CA THR A 126 11.73 22.36 -2.93
C THR A 126 12.61 21.68 -3.97
N ALA A 127 13.45 20.74 -3.57
CA ALA A 127 14.35 20.02 -4.46
C ALA A 127 13.57 19.10 -5.42
N LEU A 128 13.95 19.10 -6.69
CA LEU A 128 13.37 18.24 -7.73
C LEU A 128 14.30 17.08 -8.09
N SER A 129 15.56 17.13 -7.66
CA SER A 129 16.59 16.09 -7.84
C SER A 129 17.64 16.23 -6.75
N ASP A 130 18.58 15.31 -6.69
CA ASP A 130 19.75 15.33 -5.79
C ASP A 130 19.38 15.48 -4.31
N TRP A 131 18.27 14.84 -3.91
CA TRP A 131 17.73 14.91 -2.56
C TRP A 131 18.74 14.44 -1.52
N THR A 132 18.87 15.20 -0.46
CA THR A 132 19.66 14.91 0.73
C THR A 132 18.77 14.38 1.87
N ASP A 133 19.37 13.91 2.95
CA ASP A 133 18.61 13.46 4.13
C ASP A 133 17.73 14.56 4.74
N ASP A 134 18.09 15.83 4.51
CA ASP A 134 17.32 16.98 4.99
C ASP A 134 16.00 17.17 4.24
N ASP A 135 15.86 16.63 3.04
CA ASP A 135 14.66 16.72 2.24
C ASP A 135 13.59 15.70 2.65
N PHE A 136 14.00 14.59 3.25
CA PHE A 136 13.09 13.47 3.55
C PHE A 136 12.39 13.61 4.89
N ASN A 137 11.10 13.25 4.93
CA ASN A 137 10.41 12.89 6.16
C ASN A 137 10.95 11.57 6.74
N GLU A 138 10.51 11.25 7.94
CA GLU A 138 10.87 10.00 8.61
C GLU A 138 10.47 8.76 7.78
N SER A 139 9.24 8.73 7.26
CA SER A 139 8.74 7.69 6.35
C SER A 139 9.59 7.58 5.09
N GLY A 140 9.97 8.72 4.51
CA GLY A 140 10.78 8.77 3.29
C GLY A 140 12.19 8.22 3.49
N ARG A 141 12.85 8.57 4.61
CA ARG A 141 14.15 7.99 4.96
C ARG A 141 14.06 6.49 5.12
N TRP A 142 13.07 6.04 5.89
CA TRP A 142 12.88 4.62 6.18
C TRP A 142 12.65 3.78 4.91
N ILE A 143 11.74 4.21 4.02
CA ILE A 143 11.44 3.44 2.80
C ILE A 143 12.61 3.47 1.80
N ARG A 144 13.31 4.58 1.68
CA ARG A 144 14.52 4.66 0.86
C ARG A 144 15.58 3.66 1.34
N ASP A 145 15.81 3.62 2.65
CA ASP A 145 16.84 2.75 3.24
C ASP A 145 16.42 1.28 3.14
N TYR A 146 15.13 0.99 3.29
CA TYR A 146 14.57 -0.33 3.04
C TYR A 146 14.87 -0.80 1.60
N PHE A 147 14.57 0.01 0.58
CA PHE A 147 14.85 -0.35 -0.81
C PHE A 147 16.34 -0.47 -1.14
N ARG A 148 17.18 0.32 -0.50
CA ARG A 148 18.65 0.21 -0.65
C ARG A 148 19.21 -1.07 -0.04
N GLY A 149 18.58 -1.60 0.99
CA GLY A 149 18.96 -2.87 1.61
C GLY A 149 18.44 -4.10 0.87
N MET A 150 17.54 -3.95 -0.11
CA MET A 150 17.04 -5.08 -0.90
C MET A 150 18.11 -5.58 -1.88
N PRO A 151 18.27 -6.93 -2.05
CA PRO A 151 19.16 -7.48 -3.06
C PRO A 151 18.74 -7.00 -4.45
N GLN A 152 19.69 -6.45 -5.20
CA GLN A 152 19.48 -6.19 -6.63
C GLN A 152 19.34 -7.55 -7.33
N LYS A 153 18.20 -7.77 -7.98
CA LYS A 153 17.97 -8.99 -8.77
C LYS A 153 18.59 -8.86 -10.15
#